data_9f0fde30388b2acdd01aa0ce46f76c8f
#
_entry.id   9f0fde30388b2acdd01aa0ce46f76c8f
#
_cell.length_a   1.000
_cell.length_b   1.000
_cell.length_c   1.000
_cell.angle_alpha   90.00
_cell.angle_beta   90.00
_cell.angle_gamma   90.00
#
_symmetry.space_group_name_H-M   'P 1'
#
loop_
_entity.id
_entity.type
_entity.pdbx_description
1 polymer ?
#
loop_
_entity_poly.entity_id
_entity_poly.type
_entity_poly.pdbx_seq_one_letter_code
_entity_poly.pdbx_strand_id
1 'polypeptide(L)'
;MAINYEIKSQLAKLLATEDLVVENKPVATAQFNVETRVLTLPMWKRASNSVYDMLVGHEVGHALFTPNDWSFEGTVPQQFVNVTEDARIEKLMKRKYPGLHKSFNAGYKELAKEDFFCLDGEDVDSMNLADKANLYFKIGKHLDITFTDDEMDIIKQIGDAETFNDA
;
A
#
# COMPACT_ATOMS: atom_id res chain seq x y z
N MET A 1 11.75 -20.39 0.31
CA MET A 1 13.08 -19.77 0.52
C MET A 1 12.91 -18.77 1.66
N ALA A 2 13.80 -18.78 2.65
CA ALA A 2 13.69 -17.85 3.78
C ALA A 2 13.91 -16.39 3.31
N ILE A 3 13.18 -15.45 3.89
CA ILE A 3 13.34 -14.01 3.62
C ILE A 3 14.69 -13.55 4.19
N ASN A 4 15.47 -12.86 3.38
CA ASN A 4 16.67 -12.18 3.84
C ASN A 4 16.32 -10.73 4.22
N TYR A 5 16.09 -10.49 5.50
CA TYR A 5 15.70 -9.19 6.03
C TYR A 5 16.77 -8.10 5.83
N GLU A 6 18.05 -8.47 5.80
CA GLU A 6 19.11 -7.51 5.53
C GLU A 6 19.00 -6.94 4.10
N ILE A 7 18.75 -7.81 3.13
CA ILE A 7 18.50 -7.38 1.74
C ILE A 7 17.26 -6.47 1.67
N LYS A 8 16.20 -6.78 2.40
CA LYS A 8 14.98 -5.94 2.43
C LYS A 8 15.25 -4.58 3.07
N SER A 9 16.07 -4.54 4.12
CA SER A 9 16.53 -3.30 4.74
C SER A 9 17.35 -2.45 3.77
N GLN A 10 18.29 -3.05 3.06
CA GLN A 10 19.09 -2.36 2.05
C GLN A 10 18.24 -1.85 0.88
N LEU A 11 17.27 -2.65 0.42
CA LEU A 11 16.33 -2.25 -0.62
C LEU A 11 15.51 -1.02 -0.19
N ALA A 12 14.99 -1.02 1.04
CA ALA A 12 14.23 0.10 1.57
C ALA A 12 15.04 1.40 1.57
N LYS A 13 16.26 1.36 2.10
CA LYS A 13 17.18 2.51 2.16
C LYS A 13 17.55 3.02 0.76
N LEU A 14 17.79 2.10 -0.17
CA LEU A 14 18.14 2.46 -1.55
C LEU A 14 16.97 3.13 -2.28
N LEU A 15 15.77 2.57 -2.16
CA LEU A 15 14.57 3.14 -2.80
C LEU A 15 14.18 4.49 -2.19
N ALA A 16 14.28 4.61 -0.86
CA ALA A 16 13.99 5.85 -0.15
C ALA A 16 15.05 6.93 -0.38
N THR A 17 16.25 6.56 -0.89
CA THR A 17 17.44 7.45 -0.95
C THR A 17 17.77 8.08 0.40
N GLU A 18 17.51 7.35 1.48
CA GLU A 18 17.64 7.78 2.87
C GLU A 18 18.07 6.59 3.73
N ASP A 19 18.87 6.82 4.77
CA ASP A 19 19.28 5.80 5.73
C ASP A 19 18.18 5.57 6.78
N LEU A 20 17.06 5.00 6.35
CA LEU A 20 15.95 4.63 7.21
C LEU A 20 16.35 3.64 8.29
N VAL A 21 15.72 3.72 9.46
CA VAL A 21 15.77 2.63 10.44
C VAL A 21 14.77 1.56 10.01
N VAL A 22 15.24 0.34 9.79
CA VAL A 22 14.38 -0.79 9.40
C VAL A 22 14.37 -1.82 10.52
N GLU A 23 13.19 -2.10 11.05
CA GLU A 23 12.96 -3.07 12.11
C GLU A 23 12.11 -4.23 11.63
N ASN A 24 12.38 -5.44 12.13
CA ASN A 24 11.58 -6.62 11.86
C ASN A 24 10.88 -7.05 13.14
N LYS A 25 9.54 -7.05 13.14
CA LYS A 25 8.72 -7.31 14.32
C LYS A 25 7.56 -8.27 14.02
N PRO A 26 7.02 -8.98 15.01
CA PRO A 26 5.84 -9.81 14.85
C PRO A 26 4.57 -8.95 14.81
N VAL A 27 4.42 -8.14 13.75
CA VAL A 27 3.26 -7.27 13.49
C VAL A 27 2.38 -7.84 12.39
N ALA A 28 1.14 -7.39 12.32
CA ALA A 28 0.15 -7.89 11.36
C ALA A 28 0.48 -7.47 9.92
N THR A 29 1.03 -6.26 9.73
CA THR A 29 1.43 -5.73 8.43
C THR A 29 2.65 -4.82 8.55
N ALA A 30 3.22 -4.41 7.43
CA ALA A 30 4.25 -3.37 7.40
C ALA A 30 3.66 -2.02 7.79
N GLN A 31 4.50 -1.13 8.27
CA GLN A 31 4.13 0.25 8.58
C GLN A 31 5.35 1.16 8.54
N PHE A 32 5.16 2.40 8.13
CA PHE A 32 6.18 3.44 8.15
C PHE A 32 5.76 4.60 9.04
N ASN A 33 6.63 4.98 9.96
CA ASN A 33 6.43 6.17 10.78
C ASN A 33 7.15 7.36 10.10
N VAL A 34 6.36 8.30 9.59
CA VAL A 34 6.87 9.46 8.82
C VAL A 34 7.67 10.44 9.69
N GLU A 35 7.40 10.52 10.99
CA GLU A 35 8.11 11.41 11.91
C GLU A 35 9.47 10.83 12.33
N THR A 36 9.45 9.56 12.80
CA THR A 36 10.66 8.90 13.30
C THR A 36 11.51 8.25 12.22
N ARG A 37 10.99 8.19 10.99
CA ARG A 37 11.63 7.55 9.82
C ARG A 37 11.97 6.08 10.04
N VAL A 38 11.08 5.37 10.76
CA VAL A 38 11.22 3.94 11.06
C VAL A 38 10.26 3.13 10.18
N LEU A 39 10.82 2.21 9.40
CA LEU A 39 10.09 1.18 8.67
C LEU A 39 10.03 -0.09 9.52
N THR A 40 8.84 -0.55 9.84
CA THR A 40 8.62 -1.84 10.49
C THR A 40 8.10 -2.85 9.47
N LEU A 41 8.83 -3.96 9.30
CA LEU A 41 8.43 -5.08 8.44
C LEU A 41 7.94 -6.25 9.30
N PRO A 42 6.85 -6.94 8.88
CA PRO A 42 6.34 -8.09 9.59
C PRO A 42 7.28 -9.29 9.48
N MET A 43 7.27 -10.16 10.48
CA MET A 43 7.99 -11.44 10.45
C MET A 43 7.06 -12.58 10.06
N TRP A 44 6.62 -12.61 8.81
CA TRP A 44 5.72 -13.64 8.30
C TRP A 44 6.46 -14.91 7.89
N LYS A 45 5.91 -16.07 8.27
CA LYS A 45 6.54 -17.37 8.00
C LYS A 45 6.42 -17.85 6.55
N ARG A 46 5.41 -17.38 5.81
CA ARG A 46 5.03 -17.91 4.48
C ARG A 46 5.00 -16.90 3.35
N ALA A 47 5.35 -15.65 3.60
CA ALA A 47 5.36 -14.63 2.55
C ALA A 47 6.56 -14.78 1.61
N SER A 48 6.33 -14.55 0.31
CA SER A 48 7.38 -14.58 -0.70
C SER A 48 8.25 -13.32 -0.70
N ASN A 49 9.36 -13.36 -1.45
CA ASN A 49 10.16 -12.17 -1.71
C ASN A 49 9.36 -11.08 -2.41
N SER A 50 8.42 -11.43 -3.31
CA SER A 50 7.58 -10.46 -4.01
C SER A 50 6.64 -9.71 -3.05
N VAL A 51 6.10 -10.40 -2.05
CA VAL A 51 5.29 -9.74 -0.99
C VAL A 51 6.15 -8.75 -0.22
N TYR A 52 7.35 -9.12 0.23
CA TYR A 52 8.24 -8.20 0.95
C TYR A 52 8.73 -7.04 0.09
N ASP A 53 9.03 -7.26 -1.19
CA ASP A 53 9.41 -6.17 -2.11
C ASP A 53 8.23 -5.19 -2.33
N MET A 54 7.01 -5.71 -2.40
CA MET A 54 5.80 -4.89 -2.45
C MET A 54 5.61 -4.10 -1.15
N LEU A 55 5.70 -4.75 0.03
CA LEU A 55 5.58 -4.06 1.32
C LEU A 55 6.64 -2.96 1.47
N VAL A 56 7.89 -3.25 1.15
CA VAL A 56 8.97 -2.24 1.15
C VAL A 56 8.65 -1.11 0.19
N GLY A 57 8.21 -1.42 -1.04
CA GLY A 57 7.84 -0.42 -2.03
C GLY A 57 6.69 0.48 -1.58
N HIS A 58 5.68 -0.09 -0.93
CA HIS A 58 4.55 0.64 -0.37
C HIS A 58 5.00 1.60 0.75
N GLU A 59 5.69 1.09 1.76
CA GLU A 59 6.12 1.90 2.91
C GLU A 59 7.16 2.98 2.53
N VAL A 60 8.06 2.67 1.59
CA VAL A 60 8.97 3.68 1.02
C VAL A 60 8.20 4.74 0.23
N GLY A 61 7.05 4.40 -0.35
CA GLY A 61 6.14 5.37 -0.95
C GLY A 61 5.69 6.42 0.07
N HIS A 62 5.32 6.02 1.27
CA HIS A 62 5.03 6.96 2.36
C HIS A 62 6.27 7.77 2.76
N ALA A 63 7.44 7.13 2.84
CA ALA A 63 8.69 7.83 3.15
C ALA A 63 9.03 8.94 2.17
N LEU A 64 8.73 8.76 0.89
CA LEU A 64 9.07 9.70 -0.18
C LEU A 64 8.00 10.76 -0.45
N PHE A 65 6.73 10.41 -0.25
CA PHE A 65 5.62 11.20 -0.81
C PHE A 65 4.60 11.66 0.22
N THR A 66 4.52 11.03 1.39
CA THR A 66 3.61 11.47 2.47
C THR A 66 4.32 12.52 3.33
N PRO A 67 3.72 13.70 3.55
CA PRO A 67 4.31 14.73 4.40
C PRO A 67 4.54 14.23 5.84
N ASN A 68 5.65 14.63 6.44
CA ASN A 68 5.99 14.27 7.82
C ASN A 68 5.40 15.22 8.87
N ASP A 69 4.92 16.37 8.44
CA ASP A 69 4.27 17.40 9.26
C ASP A 69 2.74 17.40 9.13
N TRP A 70 2.19 16.34 8.51
CA TRP A 70 0.76 16.19 8.35
C TRP A 70 0.08 15.88 9.69
N SER A 71 -0.83 16.77 10.09
CA SER A 71 -1.76 16.55 11.19
C SER A 71 -3.17 16.46 10.64
N PHE A 72 -3.91 15.42 11.01
CA PHE A 72 -5.29 15.27 10.61
C PHE A 72 -6.18 16.19 11.46
N GLU A 73 -6.59 17.31 10.87
CA GLU A 73 -7.55 18.27 11.48
C GLU A 73 -8.91 18.24 10.78
N GLY A 74 -9.14 17.29 9.89
CA GLY A 74 -10.32 17.21 9.06
C GLY A 74 -11.51 16.49 9.68
N THR A 75 -12.68 16.65 9.05
CA THR A 75 -13.92 15.94 9.39
C THR A 75 -14.00 14.55 8.74
N VAL A 76 -13.11 14.26 7.79
CA VAL A 76 -13.04 12.98 7.08
C VAL A 76 -12.31 11.96 7.97
N PRO A 77 -12.84 10.74 8.17
CA PRO A 77 -12.14 9.71 8.91
C PRO A 77 -10.78 9.38 8.30
N GLN A 78 -9.73 9.29 9.14
CA GLN A 78 -8.36 9.03 8.72
C GLN A 78 -8.22 7.80 7.81
N GLN A 79 -9.04 6.77 8.03
CA GLN A 79 -9.03 5.56 7.21
C GLN A 79 -9.33 5.83 5.73
N PHE A 80 -10.16 6.84 5.41
CA PHE A 80 -10.44 7.21 4.02
C PHE A 80 -9.27 7.94 3.38
N VAL A 81 -8.62 8.83 4.14
CA VAL A 81 -7.39 9.49 3.69
C VAL A 81 -6.29 8.46 3.44
N ASN A 82 -6.17 7.46 4.29
CA ASN A 82 -5.19 6.39 4.08
C ASN A 82 -5.43 5.62 2.77
N VAL A 83 -6.68 5.30 2.43
CA VAL A 83 -7.01 4.60 1.17
C VAL A 83 -6.61 5.42 -0.06
N THR A 84 -6.93 6.72 -0.06
CA THR A 84 -6.60 7.62 -1.18
C THR A 84 -5.10 7.87 -1.27
N GLU A 85 -4.42 8.06 -0.14
CA GLU A 85 -2.98 8.23 -0.09
C GLU A 85 -2.24 6.96 -0.54
N ASP A 86 -2.66 5.77 -0.11
CA ASP A 86 -2.10 4.50 -0.56
C ASP A 86 -2.17 4.38 -2.09
N ALA A 87 -3.32 4.68 -2.69
CA ALA A 87 -3.47 4.65 -4.15
C ALA A 87 -2.51 5.62 -4.83
N ARG A 88 -2.37 6.84 -4.30
CA ARG A 88 -1.49 7.88 -4.81
C ARG A 88 -0.02 7.49 -4.71
N ILE A 89 0.46 7.10 -3.52
CA ILE A 89 1.88 6.78 -3.31
C ILE A 89 2.31 5.56 -4.12
N GLU A 90 1.45 4.54 -4.25
CA GLU A 90 1.77 3.37 -5.07
C GLU A 90 1.86 3.72 -6.56
N LYS A 91 0.98 4.60 -7.07
CA LYS A 91 1.08 5.13 -8.43
C LYS A 91 2.43 5.83 -8.64
N LEU A 92 2.80 6.73 -7.72
CA LEU A 92 4.05 7.48 -7.79
C LEU A 92 5.28 6.57 -7.68
N MET A 93 5.25 5.55 -6.82
CA MET A 93 6.32 4.55 -6.71
C MET A 93 6.50 3.74 -7.99
N LYS A 94 5.40 3.29 -8.59
CA LYS A 94 5.43 2.56 -9.87
C LYS A 94 5.93 3.43 -11.02
N ARG A 95 5.65 4.74 -10.99
CA ARG A 95 6.17 5.72 -11.95
C ARG A 95 7.67 5.96 -11.77
N LYS A 96 8.11 6.14 -10.52
CA LYS A 96 9.52 6.38 -10.17
C LYS A 96 10.38 5.15 -10.39
N TYR A 97 9.87 3.97 -10.05
CA TYR A 97 10.55 2.68 -10.13
C TYR A 97 9.71 1.67 -10.92
N PRO A 98 9.76 1.69 -12.26
CA PRO A 98 8.91 0.82 -13.10
C PRO A 98 9.02 -0.68 -12.79
N GLY A 99 10.16 -1.14 -12.29
CA GLY A 99 10.37 -2.53 -11.88
C GLY A 99 9.43 -2.98 -10.74
N LEU A 100 8.94 -2.05 -9.92
CA LEU A 100 8.01 -2.35 -8.83
C LEU A 100 6.63 -2.79 -9.30
N HIS A 101 6.21 -2.48 -10.54
CA HIS A 101 4.96 -3.00 -11.09
C HIS A 101 4.85 -4.52 -10.96
N LYS A 102 5.95 -5.23 -11.21
CA LYS A 102 5.99 -6.69 -11.09
C LYS A 102 5.85 -7.15 -9.64
N SER A 103 6.56 -6.49 -8.72
CA SER A 103 6.51 -6.82 -7.29
C SER A 103 5.13 -6.53 -6.69
N PHE A 104 4.54 -5.36 -7.00
CA PHE A 104 3.18 -5.01 -6.56
C PHE A 104 2.14 -6.01 -7.07
N ASN A 105 2.17 -6.33 -8.37
CA ASN A 105 1.21 -7.28 -8.95
C ASN A 105 1.36 -8.68 -8.36
N ALA A 106 2.58 -9.20 -8.21
CA ALA A 106 2.84 -10.52 -7.66
C ALA A 106 2.53 -10.59 -6.15
N GLY A 107 2.92 -9.57 -5.39
CA GLY A 107 2.69 -9.50 -3.96
C GLY A 107 1.21 -9.43 -3.62
N TYR A 108 0.46 -8.53 -4.25
CA TYR A 108 -0.99 -8.42 -4.03
C TYR A 108 -1.76 -9.67 -4.49
N LYS A 109 -1.36 -10.29 -5.61
CA LYS A 109 -1.93 -11.56 -6.04
C LYS A 109 -1.74 -12.68 -5.01
N GLU A 110 -0.56 -12.74 -4.39
CA GLU A 110 -0.28 -13.71 -3.33
C GLU A 110 -1.12 -13.42 -2.09
N LEU A 111 -1.18 -12.16 -1.62
CA LEU A 111 -2.00 -11.77 -0.48
C LEU A 111 -3.50 -12.04 -0.70
N ALA A 112 -4.01 -11.75 -1.88
CA ALA A 112 -5.40 -12.06 -2.24
C ALA A 112 -5.68 -13.57 -2.19
N LYS A 113 -4.74 -14.39 -2.67
CA LYS A 113 -4.87 -15.85 -2.63
C LYS A 113 -4.84 -16.43 -1.22
N GLU A 114 -4.13 -15.80 -0.29
CA GLU A 114 -4.05 -16.20 1.12
C GLU A 114 -5.17 -15.56 1.98
N ASP A 115 -6.17 -14.97 1.34
CA ASP A 115 -7.29 -14.25 1.97
C ASP A 115 -6.86 -13.18 3.00
N PHE A 116 -5.74 -12.50 2.71
CA PHE A 116 -5.23 -11.42 3.57
C PHE A 116 -6.25 -10.29 3.76
N PHE A 117 -7.11 -10.06 2.77
CA PHE A 117 -8.14 -9.02 2.80
C PHE A 117 -9.47 -9.51 3.43
N CYS A 118 -9.52 -10.76 3.94
CA CYS A 118 -10.69 -11.35 4.58
C CYS A 118 -11.96 -11.29 3.72
N LEU A 119 -11.84 -11.70 2.46
CA LEU A 119 -12.94 -11.64 1.49
C LEU A 119 -13.71 -12.96 1.36
N ASP A 120 -13.25 -14.04 1.99
CA ASP A 120 -13.90 -15.33 1.91
C ASP A 120 -15.32 -15.26 2.49
N GLY A 121 -16.32 -15.40 1.59
CA GLY A 121 -17.75 -15.32 1.94
C GLY A 121 -18.34 -13.91 1.99
N GLU A 122 -17.56 -12.89 1.70
CA GLU A 122 -18.01 -11.50 1.64
C GLU A 122 -18.53 -11.12 0.25
N ASP A 123 -19.61 -10.33 0.22
CA ASP A 123 -20.11 -9.69 -1.00
C ASP A 123 -19.44 -8.33 -1.17
N VAL A 124 -18.41 -8.29 -1.99
CA VAL A 124 -17.60 -7.08 -2.23
C VAL A 124 -18.45 -5.94 -2.79
N ASP A 125 -19.47 -6.23 -3.60
CA ASP A 125 -20.33 -5.19 -4.19
C ASP A 125 -21.24 -4.53 -3.14
N SER A 126 -21.46 -5.17 -1.98
CA SER A 126 -22.19 -4.59 -0.84
C SER A 126 -21.35 -3.74 0.10
N MET A 127 -20.02 -3.72 -0.08
CA MET A 127 -19.11 -2.92 0.74
C MET A 127 -19.26 -1.41 0.47
N ASN A 128 -18.85 -0.59 1.44
CA ASN A 128 -18.79 0.84 1.23
C ASN A 128 -17.75 1.22 0.17
N LEU A 129 -17.86 2.43 -0.39
CA LEU A 129 -16.99 2.89 -1.48
C LEU A 129 -15.50 2.91 -1.09
N ALA A 130 -15.16 3.24 0.16
CA ALA A 130 -13.76 3.28 0.59
C ALA A 130 -13.13 1.89 0.60
N ASP A 131 -13.86 0.87 1.08
CA ASP A 131 -13.38 -0.51 1.05
C ASP A 131 -13.27 -1.02 -0.40
N LYS A 132 -14.27 -0.74 -1.24
CA LYS A 132 -14.23 -1.06 -2.68
C LYS A 132 -13.04 -0.38 -3.37
N ALA A 133 -12.76 0.89 -3.07
CA ALA A 133 -11.62 1.63 -3.62
C ALA A 133 -10.29 1.02 -3.17
N ASN A 134 -10.14 0.71 -1.88
CA ASN A 134 -8.94 0.05 -1.37
C ASN A 134 -8.65 -1.27 -2.10
N LEU A 135 -9.68 -2.12 -2.24
CA LEU A 135 -9.57 -3.38 -2.96
C LEU A 135 -9.25 -3.16 -4.45
N TYR A 136 -9.91 -2.20 -5.10
CA TYR A 136 -9.71 -1.88 -6.51
C TYR A 136 -8.26 -1.49 -6.82
N PHE A 137 -7.69 -0.57 -6.05
CA PHE A 137 -6.31 -0.11 -6.30
C PHE A 137 -5.25 -1.17 -5.96
N LYS A 138 -5.51 -2.04 -5.00
CA LYS A 138 -4.57 -3.10 -4.57
C LYS A 138 -4.72 -4.38 -5.38
N ILE A 139 -5.93 -4.91 -5.51
CA ILE A 139 -6.19 -6.22 -6.11
C ILE A 139 -7.25 -6.22 -7.22
N GLY A 140 -7.71 -5.07 -7.70
CA GLY A 140 -8.77 -4.98 -8.72
C GLY A 140 -8.47 -5.70 -10.04
N LYS A 141 -7.19 -6.04 -10.31
CA LYS A 141 -6.83 -6.92 -11.44
C LYS A 141 -7.17 -8.40 -11.21
N HIS A 142 -7.47 -8.77 -9.97
CA HIS A 142 -7.70 -10.15 -9.53
C HIS A 142 -9.08 -10.32 -8.89
N LEU A 143 -9.90 -9.27 -8.88
CA LEU A 143 -11.21 -9.23 -8.25
C LEU A 143 -12.15 -8.37 -9.08
N ASP A 144 -13.30 -8.92 -9.45
CA ASP A 144 -14.36 -8.16 -10.11
C ASP A 144 -15.11 -7.32 -9.06
N ILE A 145 -15.10 -6.00 -9.24
CA ILE A 145 -15.78 -5.04 -8.37
C ILE A 145 -16.69 -4.19 -9.24
N THR A 146 -17.97 -4.15 -8.89
CA THR A 146 -18.97 -3.34 -9.58
C THR A 146 -19.06 -1.94 -8.95
N PHE A 147 -18.98 -0.92 -9.78
CA PHE A 147 -19.16 0.48 -9.39
C PHE A 147 -20.33 1.08 -10.15
N THR A 148 -21.09 1.94 -9.50
CA THR A 148 -22.01 2.86 -10.18
C THR A 148 -21.22 3.92 -10.96
N ASP A 149 -21.89 4.67 -11.84
CA ASP A 149 -21.22 5.73 -12.62
C ASP A 149 -20.65 6.82 -11.68
N ASP A 150 -21.39 7.21 -10.64
CA ASP A 150 -20.95 8.19 -9.65
C ASP A 150 -19.75 7.68 -8.84
N GLU A 151 -19.78 6.42 -8.40
CA GLU A 151 -18.64 5.79 -7.71
C GLU A 151 -17.42 5.73 -8.61
N MET A 152 -17.59 5.36 -9.88
CA MET A 152 -16.48 5.27 -10.83
C MET A 152 -15.83 6.65 -11.08
N ASP A 153 -16.59 7.72 -11.06
CA ASP A 153 -16.04 9.08 -11.16
C ASP A 153 -15.18 9.44 -9.95
N ILE A 154 -15.55 8.99 -8.75
CA ILE A 154 -14.71 9.14 -7.55
C ILE A 154 -13.45 8.27 -7.66
N ILE A 155 -13.57 7.02 -8.09
CA ILE A 155 -12.42 6.13 -8.31
C ILE A 155 -11.41 6.74 -9.29
N LYS A 156 -11.88 7.39 -10.37
CA LYS A 156 -10.99 8.11 -11.31
C LYS A 156 -10.29 9.29 -10.63
N GLN A 157 -11.01 10.08 -9.84
CA GLN A 157 -10.41 11.19 -9.10
C GLN A 157 -9.30 10.73 -8.15
N ILE A 158 -9.54 9.64 -7.39
CA ILE A 158 -8.51 9.02 -6.56
C ILE A 158 -7.31 8.57 -7.41
N GLY A 159 -7.56 7.91 -8.54
CA GLY A 159 -6.51 7.46 -9.47
C GLY A 159 -5.69 8.61 -10.06
N ASP A 160 -6.27 9.78 -10.22
CA ASP A 160 -5.62 10.97 -10.80
C ASP A 160 -4.88 11.82 -9.76
N ALA A 161 -5.08 11.59 -8.45
CA ALA A 161 -4.41 12.34 -7.38
C ALA A 161 -2.88 12.33 -7.54
N GLU A 162 -2.25 13.51 -7.58
CA GLU A 162 -0.79 13.69 -7.76
C GLU A 162 -0.13 14.24 -6.50
N THR A 163 -0.79 15.16 -5.81
CA THR A 163 -0.30 15.75 -4.56
C THR A 163 -1.02 15.14 -3.35
N PHE A 164 -0.43 15.31 -2.17
CA PHE A 164 -1.07 14.87 -0.92
C PHE A 164 -2.41 15.58 -0.69
N ASN A 165 -2.54 16.83 -1.11
CA ASN A 165 -3.79 17.58 -0.98
C ASN A 165 -4.90 17.11 -1.93
N ASP A 166 -4.56 16.33 -2.97
CA ASP A 166 -5.56 15.72 -3.86
C ASP A 166 -6.14 14.44 -3.26
N ALA A 167 -5.39 13.80 -2.33
CA ALA A 167 -5.78 12.57 -1.66
C ALA A 167 -6.65 12.88 -0.44
#